data_dd3e11ed0f13aab82c40ae7e56a2f272
#
_entry.id   dd3e11ed0f13aab82c40ae7e56a2f272
#
_cell.length_a   1.000
_cell.length_b   1.000
_cell.length_c   1.000
_cell.angle_alpha   90.00
_cell.angle_beta   90.00
_cell.angle_gamma   90.00
#
_symmetry.space_group_name_H-M   'P 1'
#
loop_
_entity.id
_entity.type
_entity.pdbx_description
1 polymer ?
#
loop_
_entity_poly.entity_id
_entity_poly.type
_entity_poly.pdbx_seq_one_letter_code
_entity_poly.pdbx_strand_id
1 'polypeptide(L)'
;TVASQVDAAFEVLILTHGFSPVPSELRARARSLGVESLQLLTAEPGVPLGECLNLLVRASSGDVVAKMDDDDLYGPRYLSDQLHAMDYSGADVVGKQAHYMYLKGLDATILRFPEREHRYTDFVAGPTIMARRELAIGIPFPATSRGEDTAFLRNAAAAGATLYAADRFNFVQVRSDGGIAHTWDVTSSELLANSRVEFFGRNQGHIFW
;
A
#
# COMPACT_ATOMS: atom_id res chain seq x y z
N THR A 1 9.68 6.31 5.91
CA THR A 1 8.52 6.29 4.99
C THR A 1 7.24 6.78 5.68
N VAL A 2 6.58 6.00 6.57
CA VAL A 2 5.34 6.50 7.22
C VAL A 2 5.59 7.74 8.07
N ALA A 3 6.68 7.80 8.82
CA ALA A 3 7.03 8.96 9.66
C ALA A 3 7.44 10.23 8.88
N SER A 4 7.66 10.14 7.58
CA SER A 4 7.99 11.28 6.72
C SER A 4 6.78 11.85 5.99
N GLN A 5 5.58 11.35 6.24
CA GLN A 5 4.37 11.85 5.60
C GLN A 5 4.08 13.28 6.07
N VAL A 6 3.71 14.15 5.13
CA VAL A 6 3.38 15.55 5.36
C VAL A 6 1.97 15.86 4.87
N ASP A 7 1.40 16.95 5.37
CA ASP A 7 0.10 17.48 4.94
C ASP A 7 -1.07 16.47 5.09
N ALA A 8 -0.93 15.52 6.03
CA ALA A 8 -1.98 14.58 6.41
C ALA A 8 -1.93 14.29 7.92
N ALA A 9 -3.07 14.28 8.56
CA ALA A 9 -3.20 13.78 9.93
C ALA A 9 -3.42 12.27 9.90
N PHE A 10 -2.62 11.51 10.64
CA PHE A 10 -2.72 10.05 10.62
C PHE A 10 -2.36 9.41 11.98
N GLU A 11 -2.88 8.24 12.20
CA GLU A 11 -2.41 7.28 13.19
C GLU A 11 -1.69 6.12 12.50
N VAL A 12 -0.80 5.45 13.20
CA VAL A 12 -0.07 4.28 12.69
C VAL A 12 -0.50 3.05 13.45
N LEU A 13 -0.94 2.02 12.72
CA LEU A 13 -1.22 0.70 13.26
C LEU A 13 -0.23 -0.29 12.67
N ILE A 14 0.48 -1.01 13.51
CA ILE A 14 1.41 -2.06 13.09
C ILE A 14 0.90 -3.38 13.65
N LEU A 15 0.78 -4.37 12.78
CA LEU A 15 0.50 -5.74 13.19
C LEU A 15 1.72 -6.60 12.92
N THR A 16 2.24 -7.25 13.94
CA THR A 16 3.32 -8.23 13.82
C THR A 16 2.74 -9.63 13.68
N HIS A 17 3.18 -10.36 12.65
CA HIS A 17 2.63 -11.65 12.28
C HIS A 17 3.65 -12.76 12.55
N GLY A 18 3.38 -13.59 13.53
CA GLY A 18 4.23 -14.71 13.89
C GLY A 18 5.48 -14.39 14.71
N PHE A 19 5.62 -13.14 15.18
CA PHE A 19 6.67 -12.76 16.11
C PHE A 19 6.19 -11.64 17.05
N SER A 20 6.81 -11.54 18.21
CA SER A 20 6.49 -10.49 19.19
C SER A 20 7.68 -9.55 19.29
N PRO A 21 7.56 -8.31 18.79
CA PRO A 21 8.60 -7.31 18.97
C PRO A 21 8.66 -6.85 20.42
N VAL A 22 9.71 -6.09 20.77
CA VAL A 22 9.75 -5.37 22.05
C VAL A 22 8.94 -4.08 21.91
N PRO A 23 7.71 -3.99 22.49
CA PRO A 23 6.81 -2.86 22.24
C PRO A 23 7.39 -1.51 22.67
N SER A 24 8.21 -1.49 23.72
CA SER A 24 8.87 -0.27 24.21
C SER A 24 9.87 0.28 23.21
N GLU A 25 10.62 -0.56 22.50
CA GLU A 25 11.59 -0.15 21.49
C GLU A 25 10.89 0.43 20.27
N LEU A 26 9.85 -0.24 19.76
CA LEU A 26 9.06 0.26 18.64
C LEU A 26 8.40 1.60 18.96
N ARG A 27 7.80 1.73 20.16
CA ARG A 27 7.20 3.01 20.60
C ARG A 27 8.24 4.11 20.77
N ALA A 28 9.43 3.79 21.31
CA ALA A 28 10.52 4.75 21.44
C ALA A 28 11.01 5.21 20.05
N ARG A 29 11.15 4.26 19.11
CA ARG A 29 11.56 4.56 17.73
C ARG A 29 10.52 5.40 17.00
N ALA A 30 9.23 5.05 17.11
CA ALA A 30 8.13 5.82 16.52
C ALA A 30 8.14 7.28 17.01
N ARG A 31 8.22 7.46 18.33
CA ARG A 31 8.32 8.81 18.93
C ARG A 31 9.54 9.60 18.45
N SER A 32 10.71 8.96 18.35
CA SER A 32 11.92 9.63 17.84
C SER A 32 11.82 10.07 16.39
N LEU A 33 10.85 9.52 15.64
CA LEU A 33 10.54 9.84 14.25
C LEU A 33 9.32 10.77 14.11
N GLY A 34 8.74 11.25 15.23
CA GLY A 34 7.59 12.15 15.20
C GLY A 34 6.23 11.46 15.02
N VAL A 35 6.15 10.13 15.14
CA VAL A 35 4.87 9.41 15.12
C VAL A 35 4.23 9.50 16.51
N GLU A 36 3.17 10.29 16.62
CA GLU A 36 2.49 10.56 17.90
C GLU A 36 1.52 9.43 18.27
N SER A 37 0.78 8.90 17.32
CA SER A 37 -0.19 7.84 17.53
C SER A 37 0.29 6.52 16.91
N LEU A 38 0.62 5.54 17.76
CA LEU A 38 1.03 4.19 17.37
C LEU A 38 0.25 3.14 18.14
N GLN A 39 -0.47 2.29 17.42
CA GLN A 39 -1.06 1.06 17.94
C GLN A 39 -0.27 -0.16 17.47
N LEU A 40 -0.04 -1.12 18.37
CA LEU A 40 0.66 -2.37 18.07
C LEU A 40 -0.28 -3.54 18.31
N LEU A 41 -0.48 -4.33 17.28
CA LEU A 41 -1.25 -5.57 17.32
C LEU A 41 -0.32 -6.75 17.00
N THR A 42 -0.72 -7.94 17.39
CA THR A 42 0.02 -9.17 17.12
C THR A 42 -0.96 -10.23 16.63
N ALA A 43 -0.57 -10.99 15.64
CA ALA A 43 -1.30 -12.15 15.16
C ALA A 43 -0.40 -13.40 15.15
N GLU A 44 -0.99 -14.55 15.41
CA GLU A 44 -0.29 -15.84 15.35
C GLU A 44 0.12 -16.18 13.90
N PRO A 45 1.18 -16.98 13.68
CA PRO A 45 1.70 -17.29 12.35
C PRO A 45 0.68 -17.90 11.38
N GLY A 46 -0.35 -18.56 11.89
CA GLY A 46 -1.39 -19.24 11.09
C GLY A 46 -2.56 -18.34 10.69
N VAL A 47 -2.61 -17.10 11.16
CA VAL A 47 -3.70 -16.17 10.81
C VAL A 47 -3.49 -15.70 9.38
N PRO A 48 -4.49 -15.82 8.46
CA PRO A 48 -4.36 -15.35 7.10
C PRO A 48 -4.13 -13.82 7.03
N LEU A 49 -3.37 -13.35 6.02
CA LEU A 49 -3.05 -11.92 5.87
C LEU A 49 -4.31 -11.04 5.81
N GLY A 50 -5.35 -11.48 5.10
CA GLY A 50 -6.61 -10.73 5.04
C GLY A 50 -7.25 -10.53 6.41
N GLU A 51 -7.16 -11.52 7.32
CA GLU A 51 -7.64 -11.36 8.70
C GLU A 51 -6.76 -10.39 9.50
N CYS A 52 -5.44 -10.40 9.27
CA CYS A 52 -4.54 -9.41 9.87
C CYS A 52 -4.91 -7.99 9.45
N LEU A 53 -5.22 -7.77 8.15
CA LEU A 53 -5.70 -6.48 7.64
C LEU A 53 -7.04 -6.09 8.28
N ASN A 54 -7.98 -7.02 8.41
CA ASN A 54 -9.26 -6.77 9.06
C ASN A 54 -9.11 -6.40 10.55
N LEU A 55 -8.14 -7.00 11.26
CA LEU A 55 -7.83 -6.60 12.63
C LEU A 55 -7.35 -5.15 12.70
N LEU A 56 -6.47 -4.73 11.79
CA LEU A 56 -6.00 -3.35 11.69
C LEU A 56 -7.13 -2.37 11.37
N VAL A 57 -7.98 -2.70 10.38
CA VAL A 57 -9.15 -1.87 9.99
C VAL A 57 -10.11 -1.69 11.17
N ARG A 58 -10.40 -2.75 11.92
CA ARG A 58 -11.27 -2.66 13.10
C ARG A 58 -10.68 -1.83 14.23
N ALA A 59 -9.36 -1.90 14.42
CA ALA A 59 -8.66 -1.17 15.46
C ALA A 59 -8.42 0.31 15.11
N SER A 60 -8.49 0.68 13.84
CA SER A 60 -8.30 2.07 13.41
C SER A 60 -9.46 2.98 13.84
N SER A 61 -9.17 4.27 13.98
CA SER A 61 -10.14 5.29 14.40
C SER A 61 -10.41 6.35 13.33
N GLY A 62 -9.56 6.46 12.30
CA GLY A 62 -9.71 7.42 11.22
C GLY A 62 -10.87 7.07 10.27
N ASP A 63 -11.33 8.05 9.49
CA ASP A 63 -12.40 7.89 8.48
C ASP A 63 -11.93 7.12 7.25
N VAL A 64 -10.62 7.10 7.03
CA VAL A 64 -9.95 6.47 5.89
C VAL A 64 -8.85 5.54 6.41
N VAL A 65 -8.69 4.39 5.77
CA VAL A 65 -7.61 3.45 6.02
C VAL A 65 -6.69 3.39 4.81
N ALA A 66 -5.38 3.43 5.02
CA ALA A 66 -4.36 3.29 3.99
C ALA A 66 -3.49 2.07 4.28
N LYS A 67 -3.48 1.10 3.37
CA LYS A 67 -2.56 -0.04 3.42
C LYS A 67 -1.18 0.41 2.98
N MET A 68 -0.16 0.11 3.77
CA MET A 68 1.24 0.36 3.44
C MET A 68 2.04 -0.90 3.75
N ASP A 69 2.71 -1.44 2.74
CA ASP A 69 3.57 -2.62 2.89
C ASP A 69 4.97 -2.20 3.37
N ASP A 70 5.58 -2.99 4.23
CA ASP A 70 6.82 -2.62 4.93
C ASP A 70 8.08 -2.75 4.07
N ASP A 71 7.99 -3.44 2.94
CA ASP A 71 9.05 -3.64 1.95
C ASP A 71 9.03 -2.63 0.78
N ASP A 72 8.01 -1.78 0.72
CA ASP A 72 7.83 -0.75 -0.31
C ASP A 72 8.27 0.65 0.15
N LEU A 73 8.37 1.60 -0.79
CA LEU A 73 8.79 2.96 -0.52
C LEU A 73 7.66 3.95 -0.80
N TYR A 74 7.40 4.80 0.19
CA TYR A 74 6.36 5.83 0.14
C TYR A 74 7.00 7.21 0.33
N GLY A 75 6.79 8.10 -0.63
CA GLY A 75 7.26 9.47 -0.59
C GLY A 75 6.51 10.32 0.44
N PRO A 76 7.02 11.52 0.74
CA PRO A 76 6.47 12.36 1.82
C PRO A 76 5.01 12.77 1.62
N ARG A 77 4.56 12.93 0.38
CA ARG A 77 3.19 13.36 0.04
C ARG A 77 2.26 12.22 -0.32
N TYR A 78 2.68 10.97 -0.12
CA TYR A 78 1.87 9.81 -0.53
C TYR A 78 0.46 9.82 0.06
N LEU A 79 0.33 10.06 1.37
CA LEU A 79 -0.99 10.08 2.02
C LEU A 79 -1.81 11.31 1.60
N SER A 80 -1.21 12.50 1.58
CA SER A 80 -1.92 13.73 1.19
C SER A 80 -2.40 13.68 -0.26
N ASP A 81 -1.58 13.19 -1.19
CA ASP A 81 -1.96 13.06 -2.61
C ASP A 81 -3.12 12.09 -2.79
N GLN A 82 -3.09 10.96 -2.09
CA GLN A 82 -4.18 9.98 -2.13
C GLN A 82 -5.48 10.52 -1.51
N LEU A 83 -5.40 11.27 -0.39
CA LEU A 83 -6.56 11.94 0.21
C LEU A 83 -7.15 12.98 -0.74
N HIS A 84 -6.32 13.82 -1.37
CA HIS A 84 -6.78 14.75 -2.40
C HIS A 84 -7.45 14.03 -3.58
N ALA A 85 -6.87 12.89 -4.01
CA ALA A 85 -7.48 12.10 -5.08
C ALA A 85 -8.84 11.54 -4.67
N MET A 86 -9.01 11.13 -3.42
CA MET A 86 -10.30 10.69 -2.88
C MET A 86 -11.33 11.84 -2.86
N ASP A 87 -10.89 13.04 -2.45
CA ASP A 87 -11.76 14.21 -2.37
C ASP A 87 -12.26 14.66 -3.75
N TYR A 88 -11.36 14.87 -4.72
CA TYR A 88 -11.80 15.39 -6.02
C TYR A 88 -12.51 14.34 -6.89
N SER A 89 -12.20 13.05 -6.71
CA SER A 89 -12.88 11.99 -7.46
C SER A 89 -14.21 11.56 -6.83
N GLY A 90 -14.37 11.78 -5.53
CA GLY A 90 -15.49 11.24 -4.75
C GLY A 90 -15.47 9.72 -4.60
N ALA A 91 -14.36 9.06 -4.94
CA ALA A 91 -14.25 7.61 -4.92
C ALA A 91 -14.24 7.04 -3.49
N ASP A 92 -14.72 5.80 -3.36
CA ASP A 92 -14.72 5.06 -2.09
C ASP A 92 -13.38 4.40 -1.81
N VAL A 93 -12.65 4.06 -2.89
CA VAL A 93 -11.30 3.49 -2.85
C VAL A 93 -10.42 4.24 -3.83
N VAL A 94 -9.23 4.64 -3.37
CA VAL A 94 -8.19 5.25 -4.19
C VAL A 94 -6.92 4.42 -4.08
N GLY A 95 -6.13 4.42 -5.12
CA GLY A 95 -4.82 3.78 -5.13
C GLY A 95 -4.07 4.11 -6.41
N LYS A 96 -2.98 3.41 -6.66
CA LYS A 96 -2.18 3.60 -7.87
C LYS A 96 -2.32 2.39 -8.78
N GLN A 97 -2.77 2.60 -10.02
CA GLN A 97 -2.68 1.59 -11.06
C GLN A 97 -1.37 1.76 -11.84
N ALA A 98 -1.09 2.98 -12.32
CA ALA A 98 0.25 3.34 -12.75
C ALA A 98 1.15 3.56 -11.54
N HIS A 99 2.30 2.90 -11.49
CA HIS A 99 3.26 3.07 -10.40
C HIS A 99 4.67 2.65 -10.81
N TYR A 100 5.65 3.21 -10.14
CA TYR A 100 7.04 2.81 -10.29
C TYR A 100 7.31 1.50 -9.54
N MET A 101 8.14 0.64 -10.14
CA MET A 101 8.62 -0.57 -9.51
C MET A 101 10.15 -0.65 -9.69
N TYR A 102 10.85 -0.82 -8.58
CA TYR A 102 12.30 -1.02 -8.58
C TYR A 102 12.63 -2.52 -8.54
N LEU A 103 13.27 -2.99 -9.59
CA LEU A 103 13.75 -4.36 -9.75
C LEU A 103 15.19 -4.45 -9.24
N LYS A 104 15.39 -4.93 -8.01
CA LYS A 104 16.72 -4.94 -7.35
C LYS A 104 17.76 -5.73 -8.13
N GLY A 105 17.40 -6.88 -8.67
CA GLY A 105 18.34 -7.74 -9.39
C GLY A 105 18.80 -7.17 -10.74
N LEU A 106 18.05 -6.25 -11.32
CA LEU A 106 18.40 -5.56 -12.56
C LEU A 106 18.90 -4.14 -12.34
N ASP A 107 18.87 -3.66 -11.11
CA ASP A 107 19.12 -2.25 -10.74
C ASP A 107 18.38 -1.28 -11.67
N ALA A 108 17.11 -1.55 -11.92
CA ALA A 108 16.29 -0.79 -12.86
C ALA A 108 14.94 -0.42 -12.25
N THR A 109 14.49 0.79 -12.53
CA THR A 109 13.14 1.26 -12.19
C THR A 109 12.29 1.27 -13.46
N ILE A 110 11.17 0.57 -13.38
CA ILE A 110 10.17 0.47 -14.44
C ILE A 110 8.90 1.21 -14.03
N LEU A 111 8.17 1.71 -15.02
CA LEU A 111 6.81 2.23 -14.84
C LEU A 111 5.81 1.19 -15.36
N ARG A 112 4.97 0.71 -14.46
CA ARG A 112 3.87 -0.20 -14.79
C ARG A 112 2.64 0.58 -15.18
N PHE A 113 1.90 0.08 -16.16
CA PHE A 113 0.63 0.64 -16.62
C PHE A 113 0.66 2.16 -16.85
N PRO A 114 1.60 2.72 -17.64
CA PRO A 114 1.89 4.15 -17.72
C PRO A 114 0.68 5.02 -18.10
N GLU A 115 -0.32 4.44 -18.79
CA GLU A 115 -1.52 5.16 -19.24
C GLU A 115 -2.73 5.02 -18.28
N ARG A 116 -2.49 4.54 -17.04
CA ARG A 116 -3.55 4.18 -16.11
C ARG A 116 -3.59 5.10 -14.88
N GLU A 117 -3.51 6.40 -15.11
CA GLU A 117 -3.62 7.44 -14.06
C GLU A 117 -4.90 8.24 -14.20
N HIS A 118 -5.29 8.90 -13.12
CA HIS A 118 -6.38 9.87 -13.06
C HIS A 118 -7.69 9.37 -13.69
N ARG A 119 -8.12 8.18 -13.31
CA ARG A 119 -9.31 7.53 -13.90
C ARG A 119 -10.01 6.59 -12.94
N TYR A 120 -11.31 6.44 -13.13
CA TYR A 120 -12.02 5.33 -12.49
C TYR A 120 -11.54 4.01 -13.09
N THR A 121 -11.43 2.99 -12.24
CA THR A 121 -10.82 1.72 -12.57
C THR A 121 -11.46 0.59 -11.77
N ASP A 122 -11.18 -0.64 -12.13
CA ASP A 122 -11.54 -1.85 -11.38
C ASP A 122 -10.37 -2.42 -10.56
N PHE A 123 -9.18 -1.81 -10.68
CA PHE A 123 -7.95 -2.31 -10.06
C PHE A 123 -6.99 -1.18 -9.69
N VAL A 124 -6.41 -1.28 -8.48
CA VAL A 124 -5.22 -0.53 -8.03
C VAL A 124 -4.24 -1.51 -7.38
N ALA A 125 -2.96 -1.14 -7.32
CA ALA A 125 -1.93 -1.97 -6.70
C ALA A 125 -2.22 -2.16 -5.20
N GLY A 126 -2.17 -3.38 -4.71
CA GLY A 126 -2.49 -3.76 -3.33
C GLY A 126 -1.81 -2.90 -2.27
N PRO A 127 -0.47 -2.66 -2.36
CA PRO A 127 0.24 -1.79 -1.42
C PRO A 127 -0.21 -0.33 -1.41
N THR A 128 -1.12 0.06 -2.29
CA THR A 128 -1.56 1.45 -2.43
C THR A 128 -3.04 1.66 -2.12
N ILE A 129 -3.73 0.64 -1.64
CA ILE A 129 -5.15 0.74 -1.31
C ILE A 129 -5.35 1.75 -0.19
N MET A 130 -6.10 2.80 -0.49
CA MET A 130 -6.67 3.72 0.46
C MET A 130 -8.19 3.68 0.31
N ALA A 131 -8.91 3.38 1.38
CA ALA A 131 -10.35 3.16 1.34
C ALA A 131 -11.07 3.87 2.48
N ARG A 132 -12.33 4.24 2.27
CA ARG A 132 -13.19 4.65 3.38
C ARG A 132 -13.27 3.53 4.40
N ARG A 133 -13.04 3.85 5.67
CA ARG A 133 -13.01 2.86 6.73
C ARG A 133 -14.32 2.06 6.85
N GLU A 134 -15.44 2.74 6.72
CA GLU A 134 -16.75 2.09 6.75
C GLU A 134 -16.93 1.05 5.64
N LEU A 135 -16.44 1.34 4.42
CA LEU A 135 -16.42 0.38 3.33
C LEU A 135 -15.57 -0.85 3.70
N ALA A 136 -14.35 -0.64 4.21
CA ALA A 136 -13.45 -1.75 4.58
C ALA A 136 -13.98 -2.58 5.77
N ILE A 137 -14.79 -2.00 6.65
CA ILE A 137 -15.51 -2.74 7.70
C ILE A 137 -16.68 -3.54 7.09
N GLY A 138 -17.47 -2.93 6.21
CA GLY A 138 -18.65 -3.57 5.60
C GLY A 138 -18.28 -4.65 4.59
N ILE A 139 -17.14 -4.50 3.91
CA ILE A 139 -16.61 -5.44 2.91
C ILE A 139 -15.18 -5.80 3.34
N PRO A 140 -15.02 -6.78 4.24
CA PRO A 140 -13.70 -7.14 4.77
C PRO A 140 -12.83 -7.82 3.72
N PHE A 141 -11.51 -7.74 3.94
CA PHE A 141 -10.54 -8.54 3.18
C PHE A 141 -10.85 -10.02 3.38
N PRO A 142 -10.88 -10.85 2.32
CA PRO A 142 -11.07 -12.28 2.48
C PRO A 142 -9.96 -12.93 3.32
N ALA A 143 -10.31 -13.95 4.09
CA ALA A 143 -9.41 -14.69 4.98
C ALA A 143 -8.43 -15.58 4.19
N THR A 144 -7.60 -14.96 3.33
CA THR A 144 -6.55 -15.60 2.53
C THR A 144 -5.23 -14.86 2.72
N SER A 145 -4.13 -15.54 2.42
CA SER A 145 -2.78 -14.96 2.45
C SER A 145 -2.24 -14.65 1.05
N ARG A 146 -3.06 -14.83 0.01
CA ARG A 146 -2.75 -14.47 -1.38
C ARG A 146 -4.01 -13.99 -2.08
N GLY A 147 -3.89 -12.87 -2.79
CA GLY A 147 -4.98 -12.29 -3.57
C GLY A 147 -6.07 -11.63 -2.73
N GLU A 148 -5.86 -11.40 -1.43
CA GLU A 148 -6.76 -10.70 -0.52
C GLU A 148 -7.08 -9.29 -1.01
N ASP A 149 -6.06 -8.55 -1.49
CA ASP A 149 -6.20 -7.21 -2.05
C ASP A 149 -7.09 -7.19 -3.29
N THR A 150 -6.79 -8.06 -4.26
CA THR A 150 -7.58 -8.18 -5.51
C THR A 150 -9.02 -8.59 -5.22
N ALA A 151 -9.22 -9.50 -4.28
CA ALA A 151 -10.54 -9.96 -3.91
C ALA A 151 -11.33 -8.87 -3.14
N PHE A 152 -10.66 -8.10 -2.27
CA PHE A 152 -11.26 -6.93 -1.62
C PHE A 152 -11.75 -5.91 -2.66
N LEU A 153 -10.90 -5.50 -3.61
CA LEU A 153 -11.25 -4.54 -4.66
C LEU A 153 -12.42 -5.03 -5.51
N ARG A 154 -12.41 -6.30 -5.91
CA ARG A 154 -13.50 -6.91 -6.67
C ARG A 154 -14.81 -6.94 -5.88
N ASN A 155 -14.77 -7.32 -4.60
CA ASN A 155 -15.95 -7.36 -3.74
C ASN A 155 -16.51 -5.94 -3.50
N ALA A 156 -15.65 -4.95 -3.30
CA ALA A 156 -16.03 -3.55 -3.17
C ALA A 156 -16.73 -3.05 -4.44
N ALA A 157 -16.14 -3.27 -5.62
CA ALA A 157 -16.75 -2.91 -6.89
C ALA A 157 -18.10 -3.62 -7.14
N ALA A 158 -18.20 -4.91 -6.81
CA ALA A 158 -19.43 -5.68 -6.91
C ALA A 158 -20.55 -5.16 -5.97
N ALA A 159 -20.19 -4.55 -4.86
CA ALA A 159 -21.11 -3.88 -3.94
C ALA A 159 -21.46 -2.44 -4.35
N GLY A 160 -20.93 -1.96 -5.48
CA GLY A 160 -21.21 -0.63 -6.03
C GLY A 160 -20.23 0.46 -5.61
N ALA A 161 -19.14 0.11 -4.90
CA ALA A 161 -18.10 1.07 -4.56
C ALA A 161 -17.32 1.51 -5.80
N THR A 162 -16.95 2.80 -5.83
CA THR A 162 -16.16 3.39 -6.90
C THR A 162 -14.67 3.36 -6.57
N LEU A 163 -13.86 2.90 -7.53
CA LEU A 163 -12.41 2.85 -7.42
C LEU A 163 -11.77 3.90 -8.35
N TYR A 164 -10.73 4.58 -7.88
CA TYR A 164 -10.03 5.59 -8.66
C TYR A 164 -8.53 5.39 -8.61
N ALA A 165 -7.89 5.38 -9.78
CA ALA A 165 -6.45 5.39 -9.91
C ALA A 165 -5.93 6.84 -9.89
N ALA A 166 -5.14 7.18 -8.88
CA ALA A 166 -4.45 8.47 -8.76
C ALA A 166 -3.24 8.54 -9.70
N ASP A 167 -2.36 9.50 -9.48
CA ASP A 167 -1.06 9.63 -10.17
C ASP A 167 -0.10 8.47 -9.82
N ARG A 168 1.06 8.43 -10.50
CA ARG A 168 2.13 7.43 -10.34
C ARG A 168 3.15 7.75 -9.24
N PHE A 169 3.14 8.98 -8.71
CA PHE A 169 4.21 9.52 -7.88
C PHE A 169 4.08 9.15 -6.40
N ASN A 170 5.11 9.44 -5.64
CA ASN A 170 5.20 9.20 -4.20
C ASN A 170 5.04 7.73 -3.76
N PHE A 171 5.21 6.76 -4.68
CA PHE A 171 5.21 5.33 -4.37
C PHE A 171 6.18 4.57 -5.29
N VAL A 172 6.95 3.65 -4.72
CA VAL A 172 7.77 2.69 -5.47
C VAL A 172 7.58 1.31 -4.85
N GLN A 173 7.03 0.40 -5.64
CA GLN A 173 7.03 -1.00 -5.28
C GLN A 173 8.44 -1.56 -5.42
N VAL A 174 8.94 -2.27 -4.41
CA VAL A 174 10.29 -2.82 -4.41
C VAL A 174 10.24 -4.33 -4.62
N ARG A 175 10.91 -4.81 -5.68
CA ARG A 175 10.97 -6.23 -5.98
C ARG A 175 12.39 -6.76 -5.85
N SER A 176 12.56 -7.78 -4.99
CA SER A 176 13.83 -8.50 -4.81
C SER A 176 13.79 -9.79 -5.63
N ASP A 177 14.88 -10.13 -6.31
CA ASP A 177 15.04 -11.42 -6.97
C ASP A 177 15.47 -12.47 -5.93
N GLY A 178 14.73 -13.58 -5.83
CA GLY A 178 15.16 -14.81 -5.15
C GLY A 178 15.23 -14.80 -3.62
N GLY A 179 14.58 -13.89 -2.93
CA GLY A 179 14.44 -13.90 -1.46
C GLY A 179 13.05 -14.33 -1.03
N ILE A 180 12.92 -14.87 0.19
CA ILE A 180 11.72 -15.34 0.88
C ILE A 180 10.41 -14.87 0.19
N ALA A 181 9.80 -15.83 -0.52
CA ALA A 181 8.48 -15.84 -1.14
C ALA A 181 7.75 -14.49 -1.25
N HIS A 182 8.01 -13.74 -2.31
CA HIS A 182 6.96 -12.82 -2.77
C HIS A 182 5.71 -13.64 -3.06
N THR A 183 4.57 -13.22 -2.53
CA THR A 183 3.28 -13.88 -2.73
C THR A 183 2.84 -13.86 -4.20
N TRP A 184 3.54 -13.11 -5.04
CA TRP A 184 3.22 -12.86 -6.44
C TRP A 184 4.32 -13.39 -7.37
N ASP A 185 3.99 -14.41 -8.17
CA ASP A 185 4.90 -15.29 -8.91
C ASP A 185 5.06 -14.83 -10.38
N VAL A 186 5.41 -13.54 -10.60
CA VAL A 186 5.67 -12.97 -11.93
C VAL A 186 7.17 -12.77 -12.12
N THR A 187 7.71 -13.22 -13.24
CA THR A 187 9.14 -13.09 -13.55
C THR A 187 9.52 -11.66 -13.94
N SER A 188 10.79 -11.27 -13.73
CA SER A 188 11.31 -9.98 -14.19
C SER A 188 11.13 -9.77 -15.70
N SER A 189 11.21 -10.84 -16.51
CA SER A 189 10.97 -10.77 -17.96
C SER A 189 9.53 -10.41 -18.30
N GLU A 190 8.54 -10.99 -17.59
CA GLU A 190 7.13 -10.65 -17.78
C GLU A 190 6.81 -9.23 -17.33
N LEU A 191 7.45 -8.76 -16.27
CA LEU A 191 7.34 -7.38 -15.81
C LEU A 191 7.86 -6.41 -16.87
N LEU A 192 9.05 -6.67 -17.43
CA LEU A 192 9.66 -5.84 -18.47
C LEU A 192 8.82 -5.81 -19.75
N ALA A 193 8.20 -6.93 -20.13
CA ALA A 193 7.37 -7.02 -21.34
C ALA A 193 6.12 -6.10 -21.29
N ASN A 194 5.62 -5.80 -20.08
CA ASN A 194 4.39 -5.03 -19.86
C ASN A 194 4.62 -3.70 -19.15
N SER A 195 5.85 -3.18 -19.18
CA SER A 195 6.23 -1.95 -18.48
C SER A 195 7.23 -1.15 -19.30
N ARG A 196 7.39 0.12 -18.95
CA ARG A 196 8.41 0.99 -19.56
C ARG A 196 9.58 1.11 -18.59
N VAL A 197 10.81 0.81 -19.05
CA VAL A 197 12.02 1.14 -18.27
C VAL A 197 12.17 2.66 -18.26
N GLU A 198 12.20 3.24 -17.06
CA GLU A 198 12.33 4.69 -16.89
C GLU A 198 13.80 5.10 -16.71
N PHE A 199 14.50 4.38 -15.83
CA PHE A 199 15.92 4.64 -15.57
C PHE A 199 16.56 3.44 -14.86
N PHE A 200 17.90 3.40 -14.88
CA PHE A 200 18.67 2.47 -14.07
C PHE A 200 18.91 3.08 -12.67
N GLY A 201 18.96 2.21 -11.67
CA GLY A 201 19.05 2.62 -10.27
C GLY A 201 17.69 3.03 -9.69
N ARG A 202 17.76 3.62 -8.50
CA ARG A 202 16.61 4.06 -7.71
C ARG A 202 16.66 5.57 -7.50
N ASN A 203 16.19 6.33 -8.47
CA ASN A 203 16.16 7.79 -8.38
C ASN A 203 14.88 8.30 -7.68
N GLN A 204 14.95 8.42 -6.35
CA GLN A 204 13.82 8.90 -5.56
C GLN A 204 13.46 10.37 -5.88
N GLY A 205 14.43 11.21 -6.24
CA GLY A 205 14.18 12.61 -6.60
C GLY A 205 13.37 12.81 -7.88
N HIS A 206 13.22 11.76 -8.70
CA HIS A 206 12.30 11.76 -9.86
C HIS A 206 10.88 11.34 -9.48
N ILE A 207 10.72 10.58 -8.40
CA ILE A 207 9.46 9.94 -8.02
C ILE A 207 8.80 10.64 -6.82
N PHE A 208 9.60 11.12 -5.87
CA PHE A 208 9.13 11.74 -4.63
C PHE A 208 9.32 13.26 -4.67
N TRP A 209 8.26 14.02 -4.42
CA TRP A 209 8.23 15.48 -4.46
C TRP A 209 7.06 16.08 -3.67
#